data_ccacd2ece80d3c218c3c410eab440a95
#
_entry.id   ccacd2ece80d3c218c3c410eab440a95
#
_cell.length_a   1.000
_cell.length_b   1.000
_cell.length_c   1.000
_cell.angle_alpha   90.00
_cell.angle_beta   90.00
_cell.angle_gamma   90.00
#
_symmetry.space_group_name_H-M   'P 1'
#
loop_
_entity.id
_entity.type
_entity.pdbx_description
1 polymer ?
#
loop_
_entity_poly.entity_id
_entity_poly.type
_entity_poly.pdbx_seq_one_letter_code
_entity_poly.pdbx_strand_id
1 'polypeptide(L)'
;MTTSCKPALSAGNTIRGKWRKRTYRIVRPLGEGSNGKVYLVRSGARTAALKLGDDIIDLQTEVNALRTLAKQSNGNALELIDADDVEIDGKDYPFYVMNYVHGTAPHLFLRKNGMRWFPFIGYRLLGRLVHFHRHGLIFGDLKTDNVIVAANGEVELVDYGGVTKKGCSVRQFTEMYDRAYWNAGSRTADEGYDLFAFAVLCLYMA
;
A
#
# COMPACT_ATOMS: atom_id res chain seq x y z
N MET A 1 -28.07 -2.62 5.70
CA MET A 1 -26.70 -2.64 5.13
C MET A 1 -26.57 -1.42 4.21
N THR A 2 -26.07 -0.32 4.70
CA THR A 2 -25.80 0.87 3.89
C THR A 2 -24.54 0.61 3.08
N THR A 3 -24.70 0.31 1.80
CA THR A 3 -23.59 0.32 0.84
C THR A 3 -22.98 1.73 0.86
N SER A 4 -21.87 1.91 1.56
CA SER A 4 -21.08 3.14 1.49
C SER A 4 -20.57 3.27 0.06
N CYS A 5 -21.26 4.09 -0.75
CA CYS A 5 -20.82 4.38 -2.10
C CYS A 5 -19.65 5.36 -2.00
N LYS A 6 -18.42 4.81 -2.07
CA LYS A 6 -17.20 5.64 -2.10
C LYS A 6 -17.24 6.59 -3.30
N PRO A 7 -16.98 7.88 -3.13
CA PRO A 7 -17.02 8.82 -4.25
C PRO A 7 -16.03 8.38 -5.33
N ALA A 8 -16.51 8.31 -6.56
CA ALA A 8 -15.69 8.02 -7.73
C ALA A 8 -15.24 9.34 -8.35
N LEU A 9 -13.94 9.60 -8.26
CA LEU A 9 -13.35 10.79 -8.86
C LEU A 9 -12.84 10.48 -10.27
N SER A 10 -13.19 11.33 -11.22
CA SER A 10 -12.78 11.22 -12.61
C SER A 10 -11.51 12.02 -12.90
N ALA A 11 -10.82 11.67 -13.99
CA ALA A 11 -9.70 12.46 -14.49
C ALA A 11 -10.13 13.93 -14.69
N GLY A 12 -9.29 14.85 -14.25
CA GLY A 12 -9.57 16.29 -14.27
C GLY A 12 -10.23 16.84 -13.00
N ASN A 13 -10.87 16.01 -12.18
CA ASN A 13 -11.39 16.48 -10.89
C ASN A 13 -10.24 16.99 -10.01
N THR A 14 -10.59 17.90 -9.10
CA THR A 14 -9.62 18.49 -8.18
C THR A 14 -10.07 18.26 -6.75
N ILE A 15 -9.17 17.71 -5.93
CA ILE A 15 -9.31 17.62 -4.49
C ILE A 15 -8.58 18.81 -3.85
N ARG A 16 -9.25 19.51 -2.95
CA ARG A 16 -8.65 20.55 -2.11
C ARG A 16 -8.80 20.16 -0.64
N GLY A 17 -7.69 19.98 0.04
CA GLY A 17 -7.68 19.66 1.47
C GLY A 17 -8.40 20.69 2.31
N LYS A 18 -9.20 20.23 3.26
CA LYS A 18 -10.05 21.06 4.14
C LYS A 18 -9.22 21.92 5.08
N TRP A 19 -8.11 21.38 5.61
CA TRP A 19 -7.28 22.04 6.62
C TRP A 19 -6.03 22.67 6.03
N ARG A 20 -5.24 21.92 5.27
CA ARG A 20 -3.97 22.38 4.71
C ARG A 20 -4.14 23.15 3.40
N LYS A 21 -5.34 23.15 2.80
CA LYS A 21 -5.70 23.88 1.57
C LYS A 21 -4.88 23.50 0.34
N ARG A 22 -4.09 22.43 0.40
CA ARG A 22 -3.34 21.90 -0.75
C ARG A 22 -4.28 21.33 -1.78
N THR A 23 -3.89 21.45 -3.05
CA THR A 23 -4.74 21.07 -4.20
C THR A 23 -4.07 19.97 -5.00
N TYR A 24 -4.87 18.93 -5.34
CA TYR A 24 -4.46 17.75 -6.08
C TYR A 24 -5.42 17.50 -7.23
N ARG A 25 -4.90 17.52 -8.48
CA ARG A 25 -5.68 17.22 -9.67
C ARG A 25 -5.60 15.73 -9.97
N ILE A 26 -6.74 15.08 -10.11
CA ILE A 26 -6.83 13.65 -10.47
C ILE A 26 -6.35 13.47 -11.91
N VAL A 27 -5.39 12.57 -12.13
CA VAL A 27 -4.91 12.18 -13.45
C VAL A 27 -5.63 10.92 -13.93
N ARG A 28 -5.67 9.88 -13.07
CA ARG A 28 -6.38 8.62 -13.31
C ARG A 28 -6.51 7.81 -12.03
N PRO A 29 -7.45 6.86 -11.94
CA PRO A 29 -7.44 5.87 -10.87
C PRO A 29 -6.20 4.95 -11.01
N LEU A 30 -5.68 4.49 -9.87
CA LEU A 30 -4.61 3.48 -9.77
C LEU A 30 -5.16 2.14 -9.31
N GLY A 31 -6.15 2.15 -8.42
CA GLY A 31 -6.78 0.94 -7.88
C GLY A 31 -7.87 1.27 -6.85
N GLU A 32 -8.59 0.24 -6.46
CA GLU A 32 -9.60 0.29 -5.40
C GLU A 32 -9.40 -0.90 -4.49
N GLY A 33 -9.36 -0.65 -3.18
CA GLY A 33 -9.26 -1.67 -2.14
C GLY A 33 -10.40 -1.58 -1.14
N SER A 34 -10.39 -2.44 -0.12
CA SER A 34 -11.39 -2.43 0.95
C SER A 34 -11.46 -1.07 1.67
N ASN A 35 -10.33 -0.42 1.89
CA ASN A 35 -10.21 0.78 2.71
C ASN A 35 -10.15 2.09 1.90
N GLY A 36 -10.39 2.06 0.59
CA GLY A 36 -10.38 3.31 -0.18
C GLY A 36 -10.02 3.14 -1.65
N LYS A 37 -10.02 4.28 -2.35
CA LYS A 37 -9.63 4.38 -3.76
C LYS A 37 -8.31 5.13 -3.86
N VAL A 38 -7.43 4.63 -4.72
CA VAL A 38 -6.12 5.22 -4.97
C VAL A 38 -6.10 5.89 -6.34
N TYR A 39 -5.60 7.11 -6.39
CA TYR A 39 -5.53 7.93 -7.60
C TYR A 39 -4.11 8.41 -7.86
N LEU A 40 -3.71 8.43 -9.11
CA LEU A 40 -2.58 9.22 -9.56
C LEU A 40 -3.03 10.68 -9.58
N VAL A 41 -2.29 11.54 -8.90
CA VAL A 41 -2.60 12.97 -8.81
C VAL A 41 -1.40 13.82 -9.20
N ARG A 42 -1.69 15.07 -9.57
CA ARG A 42 -0.68 16.11 -9.83
C ARG A 42 -0.92 17.29 -8.90
N SER A 43 0.17 17.79 -8.29
CA SER A 43 0.20 19.05 -7.53
C SER A 43 1.38 19.87 -8.02
N GLY A 44 1.10 20.93 -8.80
CA GLY A 44 2.12 21.65 -9.57
C GLY A 44 2.84 20.69 -10.55
N ALA A 45 4.16 20.67 -10.50
CA ALA A 45 5.00 19.77 -11.33
C ALA A 45 5.14 18.34 -10.74
N ARG A 46 4.74 18.11 -9.49
CA ARG A 46 4.91 16.82 -8.80
C ARG A 46 3.75 15.89 -9.08
N THR A 47 4.07 14.63 -9.39
CA THR A 47 3.13 13.52 -9.48
C THR A 47 3.18 12.72 -8.18
N ALA A 48 2.02 12.31 -7.65
CA ALA A 48 1.89 11.60 -6.39
C ALA A 48 0.76 10.57 -6.44
N ALA A 49 0.71 9.68 -5.47
CA ALA A 49 -0.42 8.78 -5.22
C ALA A 49 -1.27 9.34 -4.07
N LEU A 50 -2.57 9.46 -4.28
CA LEU A 50 -3.54 9.90 -3.28
C LEU A 50 -4.49 8.75 -2.98
N LYS A 51 -4.57 8.34 -1.71
CA LYS A 51 -5.58 7.39 -1.23
C LYS A 51 -6.70 8.14 -0.53
N LEU A 52 -7.92 7.97 -1.03
CA LEU A 52 -9.15 8.50 -0.48
C LEU A 52 -9.88 7.39 0.28
N GLY A 53 -10.04 7.54 1.57
CA GLY A 53 -10.73 6.58 2.44
C GLY A 53 -12.16 7.01 2.77
N ASP A 54 -12.91 6.11 3.38
CA ASP A 54 -14.24 6.36 3.96
C ASP A 54 -14.24 6.18 5.49
N ASP A 55 -13.20 5.54 6.03
CA ASP A 55 -12.99 5.39 7.47
C ASP A 55 -11.70 6.09 7.89
N ILE A 56 -11.85 7.03 8.84
CA ILE A 56 -10.73 7.81 9.36
C ILE A 56 -9.77 6.97 10.20
N ILE A 57 -10.26 5.95 10.91
CA ILE A 57 -9.45 5.11 11.80
C ILE A 57 -8.52 4.24 10.98
N ASP A 58 -9.06 3.63 9.90
CA ASP A 58 -8.29 2.81 8.99
C ASP A 58 -7.20 3.64 8.29
N LEU A 59 -7.59 4.79 7.74
CA LEU A 59 -6.64 5.67 7.06
C LEU A 59 -5.56 6.22 8.00
N GLN A 60 -5.93 6.59 9.23
CA GLN A 60 -4.98 7.08 10.25
C GLN A 60 -3.98 5.98 10.66
N THR A 61 -4.40 4.73 10.66
CA THR A 61 -3.50 3.59 10.93
C THR A 61 -2.44 3.47 9.83
N GLU A 62 -2.84 3.57 8.57
CA GLU A 62 -1.90 3.57 7.43
C GLU A 62 -0.93 4.76 7.49
N VAL A 63 -1.44 5.95 7.77
CA VAL A 63 -0.63 7.18 7.95
C VAL A 63 0.39 7.02 9.08
N ASN A 64 0.00 6.40 10.20
CA ASN A 64 0.90 6.15 11.33
C ASN A 64 1.98 5.13 10.99
N ALA A 65 1.65 4.07 10.22
CA ALA A 65 2.62 3.11 9.73
C ALA A 65 3.65 3.79 8.81
N LEU A 66 3.18 4.57 7.83
CA LEU A 66 4.04 5.36 6.93
C LEU A 66 4.99 6.28 7.72
N ARG A 67 4.48 7.02 8.71
CA ARG A 67 5.30 7.91 9.56
C ARG A 67 6.33 7.16 10.38
N THR A 68 5.97 5.98 10.91
CA THR A 68 6.88 5.15 11.71
C THR A 68 8.05 4.67 10.87
N LEU A 69 7.78 4.17 9.67
CA LEU A 69 8.79 3.66 8.75
C LEU A 69 9.68 4.77 8.18
N ALA A 70 9.12 5.94 7.87
CA ALA A 70 9.85 7.07 7.32
C ALA A 70 10.90 7.66 8.27
N LYS A 71 10.65 7.64 9.59
CA LYS A 71 11.57 8.22 10.58
C LYS A 71 12.96 7.58 10.61
N GLN A 72 13.11 6.36 10.12
CA GLN A 72 14.34 5.57 10.22
C GLN A 72 14.84 5.04 8.87
N SER A 73 14.23 5.45 7.76
CA SER A 73 14.70 5.08 6.44
C SER A 73 15.57 6.20 5.85
N ASN A 74 16.78 5.87 5.47
CA ASN A 74 17.69 6.76 4.73
C ASN A 74 17.19 6.99 3.28
N GLY A 75 15.93 7.46 3.12
CA GLY A 75 15.37 7.83 1.81
C GLY A 75 14.71 6.70 0.99
N ASN A 76 14.62 5.48 1.51
CA ASN A 76 14.12 4.31 0.76
C ASN A 76 12.72 3.83 1.17
N ALA A 77 11.91 4.65 1.84
CA ALA A 77 10.53 4.32 2.18
C ALA A 77 9.55 5.21 1.41
N LEU A 78 8.31 4.76 1.29
CA LEU A 78 7.23 5.61 0.79
C LEU A 78 7.13 6.87 1.66
N GLU A 79 7.30 8.03 1.05
CA GLU A 79 7.23 9.32 1.73
C GLU A 79 5.78 9.78 1.81
N LEU A 80 5.30 10.00 3.04
CA LEU A 80 4.03 10.68 3.27
C LEU A 80 4.20 12.18 2.97
N ILE A 81 3.51 12.67 1.95
CA ILE A 81 3.57 14.07 1.51
C ILE A 81 2.53 14.91 2.24
N ASP A 82 1.33 14.35 2.43
CA ASP A 82 0.19 15.04 3.03
C ASP A 82 -0.81 14.07 3.64
N ALA A 83 -1.61 14.56 4.59
CA ALA A 83 -2.81 13.91 5.10
C ALA A 83 -3.79 14.99 5.53
N ASP A 84 -5.02 14.92 5.04
CA ASP A 84 -6.06 15.94 5.22
C ASP A 84 -7.45 15.29 5.00
N ASP A 85 -8.51 16.09 5.12
CA ASP A 85 -9.86 15.72 4.74
C ASP A 85 -10.30 16.52 3.50
N VAL A 86 -11.25 15.97 2.75
CA VAL A 86 -11.93 16.66 1.65
C VAL A 86 -13.43 16.50 1.81
N GLU A 87 -14.17 17.58 1.56
CA GLU A 87 -15.63 17.54 1.50
C GLU A 87 -16.07 17.22 0.06
N ILE A 88 -16.87 16.16 -0.08
CA ILE A 88 -17.49 15.76 -1.34
C ILE A 88 -18.97 15.51 -1.07
N ASP A 89 -19.85 16.20 -1.78
CA ASP A 89 -21.31 16.10 -1.65
C ASP A 89 -21.81 16.27 -0.20
N GLY A 90 -21.18 17.20 0.57
CA GLY A 90 -21.54 17.51 1.94
C GLY A 90 -21.05 16.49 2.99
N LYS A 91 -20.22 15.52 2.59
CA LYS A 91 -19.60 14.55 3.47
C LYS A 91 -18.09 14.68 3.45
N ASP A 92 -17.46 14.59 4.64
CA ASP A 92 -16.01 14.60 4.78
C ASP A 92 -15.43 13.21 4.52
N TYR A 93 -14.38 13.17 3.70
CA TYR A 93 -13.60 11.96 3.41
C TYR A 93 -12.14 12.21 3.75
N PRO A 94 -11.52 11.35 4.57
CA PRO A 94 -10.10 11.44 4.86
C PRO A 94 -9.29 11.00 3.64
N PHE A 95 -8.15 11.65 3.40
CA PHE A 95 -7.19 11.22 2.39
C PHE A 95 -5.76 11.41 2.86
N TYR A 96 -4.85 10.67 2.26
CA TYR A 96 -3.42 10.97 2.33
C TYR A 96 -2.77 10.92 0.95
N VAL A 97 -1.62 11.59 0.86
CA VAL A 97 -0.82 11.66 -0.36
C VAL A 97 0.59 11.18 -0.05
N MET A 98 1.09 10.31 -0.90
CA MET A 98 2.44 9.77 -0.83
C MET A 98 3.13 9.88 -2.20
N ASN A 99 4.46 9.71 -2.23
CA ASN A 99 5.17 9.64 -3.49
C ASN A 99 4.62 8.50 -4.36
N TYR A 100 4.53 8.75 -5.67
CA TYR A 100 4.12 7.73 -6.63
C TYR A 100 5.31 6.83 -7.00
N VAL A 101 5.11 5.52 -6.90
CA VAL A 101 6.08 4.52 -7.30
C VAL A 101 5.82 4.10 -8.75
N HIS A 102 6.79 4.36 -9.62
CA HIS A 102 6.74 3.94 -11.01
C HIS A 102 7.23 2.49 -11.14
N GLY A 103 6.38 1.60 -11.61
CA GLY A 103 6.76 0.20 -11.77
C GLY A 103 5.57 -0.67 -12.19
N THR A 104 5.76 -1.96 -12.09
CA THR A 104 4.76 -2.98 -12.41
C THR A 104 4.74 -4.06 -11.34
N ALA A 105 3.68 -4.88 -11.32
CA ALA A 105 3.62 -6.06 -10.46
C ALA A 105 4.79 -7.02 -10.77
N PRO A 106 5.29 -7.79 -9.78
CA PRO A 106 6.48 -8.63 -9.94
C PRO A 106 6.40 -9.62 -11.11
N HIS A 107 5.28 -10.31 -11.27
CA HIS A 107 5.08 -11.28 -12.37
C HIS A 107 5.14 -10.62 -13.75
N LEU A 108 4.63 -9.38 -13.90
CA LEU A 108 4.72 -8.62 -15.15
C LEU A 108 6.16 -8.17 -15.43
N PHE A 109 6.88 -7.76 -14.37
CA PHE A 109 8.29 -7.40 -14.49
C PHE A 109 9.13 -8.60 -14.93
N LEU A 110 8.96 -9.76 -14.31
CA LEU A 110 9.69 -10.99 -14.63
C LEU A 110 9.39 -11.47 -16.06
N ARG A 111 8.13 -11.43 -16.47
CA ARG A 111 7.74 -11.79 -17.85
C ARG A 111 8.43 -10.90 -18.90
N LYS A 112 8.62 -9.61 -18.58
CA LYS A 112 9.28 -8.65 -19.50
C LYS A 112 10.80 -8.75 -19.47
N ASN A 113 11.41 -8.93 -18.29
CA ASN A 113 12.86 -8.79 -18.09
C ASN A 113 13.59 -10.13 -17.89
N GLY A 114 12.84 -11.24 -17.73
CA GLY A 114 13.35 -12.61 -17.60
C GLY A 114 13.49 -13.06 -16.13
N MET A 115 13.38 -14.39 -15.95
CA MET A 115 13.40 -15.06 -14.63
C MET A 115 14.73 -14.92 -13.88
N ARG A 116 15.81 -14.52 -14.53
CA ARG A 116 17.09 -14.20 -13.84
C ARG A 116 16.95 -13.12 -12.76
N TRP A 117 15.91 -12.28 -12.83
CA TRP A 117 15.61 -11.26 -11.84
C TRP A 117 14.90 -11.79 -10.60
N PHE A 118 14.34 -12.98 -10.66
CA PHE A 118 13.52 -13.55 -9.57
C PHE A 118 14.25 -13.57 -8.21
N PRO A 119 15.50 -14.12 -8.08
CA PRO A 119 16.18 -14.14 -6.79
C PRO A 119 16.45 -12.72 -6.25
N PHE A 120 16.75 -11.79 -7.15
CA PHE A 120 17.05 -10.41 -6.81
C PHE A 120 15.82 -9.66 -6.29
N ILE A 121 14.66 -9.84 -6.95
CA ILE A 121 13.39 -9.27 -6.51
C ILE A 121 12.99 -9.89 -5.16
N GLY A 122 13.11 -11.22 -5.01
CA GLY A 122 12.83 -11.90 -3.74
C GLY A 122 13.69 -11.38 -2.59
N TYR A 123 15.00 -11.22 -2.81
CA TYR A 123 15.92 -10.66 -1.82
C TYR A 123 15.51 -9.23 -1.40
N ARG A 124 15.18 -8.36 -2.37
CA ARG A 124 14.76 -6.98 -2.08
C ARG A 124 13.42 -6.93 -1.35
N LEU A 125 12.47 -7.78 -1.74
CA LEU A 125 11.18 -7.88 -1.05
C LEU A 125 11.35 -8.31 0.40
N LEU A 126 12.19 -9.33 0.67
CA LEU A 126 12.52 -9.72 2.04
C LEU A 126 13.17 -8.58 2.82
N GLY A 127 14.03 -7.80 2.17
CA GLY A 127 14.62 -6.59 2.78
C GLY A 127 13.56 -5.56 3.20
N ARG A 128 12.49 -5.40 2.41
CA ARG A 128 11.35 -4.53 2.79
C ARG A 128 10.60 -5.10 3.99
N LEU A 129 10.29 -6.40 4.01
CA LEU A 129 9.62 -7.04 5.16
C LEU A 129 10.46 -6.92 6.44
N VAL A 130 11.77 -7.15 6.36
CA VAL A 130 12.70 -6.96 7.49
C VAL A 130 12.62 -5.54 8.04
N HIS A 131 12.46 -4.53 7.17
CA HIS A 131 12.30 -3.15 7.63
C HIS A 131 11.03 -2.97 8.48
N PHE A 132 9.87 -3.53 8.06
CA PHE A 132 8.65 -3.55 8.87
C PHE A 132 8.86 -4.28 10.20
N HIS A 133 9.41 -5.50 10.14
CA HIS A 133 9.59 -6.36 11.31
C HIS A 133 10.49 -5.73 12.38
N ARG A 134 11.55 -5.03 11.99
CA ARG A 134 12.43 -4.27 12.91
C ARG A 134 11.72 -3.16 13.66
N HIS A 135 10.59 -2.67 13.14
CA HIS A 135 9.75 -1.66 13.77
C HIS A 135 8.57 -2.24 14.53
N GLY A 136 8.54 -3.57 14.73
CA GLY A 136 7.43 -4.26 15.39
C GLY A 136 6.13 -4.24 14.59
N LEU A 137 6.23 -4.06 13.26
CA LEU A 137 5.12 -4.05 12.33
C LEU A 137 5.16 -5.30 11.44
N ILE A 138 4.00 -5.82 11.12
CA ILE A 138 3.80 -6.91 10.15
C ILE A 138 3.02 -6.32 8.99
N PHE A 139 3.41 -6.60 7.75
CA PHE A 139 2.77 -6.05 6.58
C PHE A 139 1.33 -6.57 6.42
N GLY A 140 1.13 -7.88 6.65
CA GLY A 140 -0.17 -8.50 6.89
C GLY A 140 -1.01 -8.81 5.65
N ASP A 141 -0.86 -8.09 4.54
CA ASP A 141 -1.57 -8.34 3.26
C ASP A 141 -0.60 -8.36 2.08
N LEU A 142 0.48 -9.18 2.20
CA LEU A 142 1.43 -9.34 1.12
C LEU A 142 0.83 -10.15 -0.02
N LYS A 143 0.72 -9.53 -1.19
CA LYS A 143 0.23 -10.11 -2.45
C LYS A 143 0.84 -9.40 -3.64
N THR A 144 0.68 -9.95 -4.84
CA THR A 144 1.27 -9.39 -6.08
C THR A 144 0.87 -7.93 -6.33
N ASP A 145 -0.38 -7.57 -6.02
CA ASP A 145 -0.92 -6.22 -6.26
C ASP A 145 -0.34 -5.16 -5.32
N ASN A 146 0.16 -5.60 -4.15
CA ASN A 146 0.77 -4.74 -3.15
C ASN A 146 2.29 -4.63 -3.28
N VAL A 147 2.88 -5.23 -4.34
CA VAL A 147 4.31 -5.18 -4.64
C VAL A 147 4.53 -4.50 -5.98
N ILE A 148 5.35 -3.45 -6.01
CA ILE A 148 5.74 -2.77 -7.24
C ILE A 148 7.24 -2.95 -7.46
N VAL A 149 7.61 -3.37 -8.67
CA VAL A 149 8.99 -3.48 -9.12
C VAL A 149 9.27 -2.36 -10.12
N ALA A 150 10.19 -1.48 -9.76
CA ALA A 150 10.63 -0.39 -10.63
C ALA A 150 11.55 -0.90 -11.76
N ALA A 151 11.76 -0.08 -12.79
CA ALA A 151 12.56 -0.46 -13.96
C ALA A 151 14.00 -0.89 -13.63
N ASN A 152 14.57 -0.37 -12.55
CA ASN A 152 15.91 -0.74 -12.05
C ASN A 152 15.89 -1.97 -11.11
N GLY A 153 14.75 -2.64 -10.95
CA GLY A 153 14.58 -3.80 -10.07
C GLY A 153 14.37 -3.44 -8.58
N GLU A 154 14.28 -2.15 -8.22
CA GLU A 154 13.89 -1.78 -6.86
C GLU A 154 12.47 -2.25 -6.56
N VAL A 155 12.25 -2.71 -5.32
CA VAL A 155 10.97 -3.24 -4.87
C VAL A 155 10.38 -2.32 -3.80
N GLU A 156 9.12 -1.95 -3.97
CA GLU A 156 8.34 -1.22 -2.98
C GLU A 156 7.06 -1.96 -2.63
N LEU A 157 6.71 -1.89 -1.34
CA LEU A 157 5.41 -2.32 -0.84
C LEU A 157 4.45 -1.14 -0.85
N VAL A 158 3.26 -1.34 -1.38
CA VAL A 158 2.19 -0.34 -1.45
C VAL A 158 0.95 -0.88 -0.75
N ASP A 159 0.02 0.00 -0.40
CA ASP A 159 -1.21 -0.31 0.36
C ASP A 159 -0.92 -0.85 1.78
N TYR A 160 -0.83 0.08 2.72
CA TYR A 160 -0.51 -0.20 4.12
C TYR A 160 -1.73 -0.58 4.97
N GLY A 161 -2.89 -0.85 4.34
CA GLY A 161 -4.15 -1.18 5.03
C GLY A 161 -4.08 -2.42 5.91
N GLY A 162 -3.25 -3.41 5.53
CA GLY A 162 -2.99 -4.63 6.30
C GLY A 162 -1.99 -4.47 7.44
N VAL A 163 -1.24 -3.37 7.48
CA VAL A 163 -0.14 -3.20 8.45
C VAL A 163 -0.66 -3.25 9.88
N THR A 164 -0.09 -4.16 10.65
CA THR A 164 -0.54 -4.50 12.01
C THR A 164 0.65 -4.59 12.95
N LYS A 165 0.48 -4.20 14.21
CA LYS A 165 1.50 -4.40 15.25
C LYS A 165 1.72 -5.90 15.48
N LYS A 166 2.98 -6.30 15.64
CA LYS A 166 3.36 -7.66 16.01
C LYS A 166 2.61 -8.13 17.26
N GLY A 167 2.08 -9.35 17.21
CA GLY A 167 1.29 -9.98 18.27
C GLY A 167 -0.21 -9.65 18.25
N CYS A 168 -0.67 -8.71 17.45
CA CYS A 168 -2.09 -8.42 17.26
C CYS A 168 -2.72 -9.35 16.22
N SER A 169 -4.06 -9.31 16.09
CA SER A 169 -4.75 -10.01 15.00
C SER A 169 -4.52 -9.29 13.68
N VAL A 170 -4.27 -10.05 12.62
CA VAL A 170 -4.18 -9.52 11.24
C VAL A 170 -5.47 -8.82 10.88
N ARG A 171 -5.37 -7.61 10.33
CA ARG A 171 -6.53 -6.73 10.03
C ARG A 171 -7.16 -7.00 8.68
N GLN A 172 -6.31 -7.28 7.69
CA GLN A 172 -6.70 -7.58 6.31
C GLN A 172 -5.91 -8.78 5.82
N PHE A 173 -6.54 -9.61 5.03
CA PHE A 173 -5.88 -10.75 4.40
C PHE A 173 -6.54 -11.06 3.05
N THR A 174 -5.75 -11.66 2.19
CA THR A 174 -6.22 -12.24 0.94
C THR A 174 -6.09 -13.75 1.05
N GLU A 175 -7.20 -14.50 0.88
CA GLU A 175 -7.28 -15.95 1.17
C GLU A 175 -6.10 -16.76 0.66
N MET A 176 -5.70 -16.56 -0.60
CA MET A 176 -4.58 -17.27 -1.20
C MET A 176 -3.26 -17.07 -0.44
N TYR A 177 -3.05 -15.92 0.19
CA TYR A 177 -1.82 -15.56 0.91
C TYR A 177 -1.95 -15.69 2.42
N ASP A 178 -3.12 -16.10 2.93
CA ASP A 178 -3.41 -16.22 4.36
C ASP A 178 -3.06 -17.62 4.88
N ARG A 179 -2.04 -17.72 5.75
CA ARG A 179 -1.65 -19.01 6.32
C ARG A 179 -2.76 -19.75 7.07
N ALA A 180 -3.73 -19.01 7.66
CA ALA A 180 -4.84 -19.64 8.36
C ALA A 180 -5.85 -20.29 7.40
N TYR A 181 -6.02 -19.73 6.21
CA TYR A 181 -6.80 -20.36 5.15
C TYR A 181 -6.23 -21.72 4.73
N TRP A 182 -4.90 -21.85 4.76
CA TRP A 182 -4.17 -23.08 4.44
C TRP A 182 -3.94 -24.01 5.65
N ASN A 183 -4.52 -23.71 6.81
CA ASN A 183 -4.25 -24.43 8.08
C ASN A 183 -2.75 -24.48 8.46
N ALA A 184 -1.97 -23.50 8.02
CA ALA A 184 -0.53 -23.39 8.26
C ALA A 184 -0.19 -22.46 9.45
N GLY A 185 -1.17 -22.06 10.24
CA GLY A 185 -1.00 -21.22 11.43
C GLY A 185 -2.18 -20.29 11.69
N SER A 186 -2.09 -19.48 12.74
CA SER A 186 -3.12 -18.52 13.12
C SER A 186 -3.00 -17.21 12.35
N ARG A 187 -4.03 -16.34 12.43
CA ARG A 187 -3.99 -14.94 11.96
C ARG A 187 -3.39 -14.00 13.01
N THR A 188 -2.41 -14.45 13.77
CA THR A 188 -1.60 -13.58 14.62
C THR A 188 -0.52 -12.92 13.77
N ALA A 189 -0.40 -11.60 13.84
CA ALA A 189 0.61 -10.85 13.12
C ALA A 189 2.00 -11.15 13.70
N ASP A 190 2.78 -11.95 13.01
CA ASP A 190 4.17 -12.26 13.29
C ASP A 190 4.97 -12.35 11.97
N GLU A 191 6.28 -12.40 12.06
CA GLU A 191 7.15 -12.47 10.88
C GLU A 191 6.81 -13.70 10.00
N GLY A 192 6.41 -14.81 10.61
CA GLY A 192 6.00 -16.04 9.91
C GLY A 192 4.75 -15.83 9.05
N TYR A 193 3.86 -14.89 9.42
CA TYR A 193 2.70 -14.53 8.59
C TYR A 193 3.12 -13.93 7.25
N ASP A 194 4.00 -12.93 7.28
CA ASP A 194 4.54 -12.31 6.06
C ASP A 194 5.42 -13.26 5.26
N LEU A 195 6.21 -14.12 5.94
CA LEU A 195 7.06 -15.10 5.26
C LEU A 195 6.25 -16.19 4.56
N PHE A 196 5.12 -16.61 5.14
CA PHE A 196 4.19 -17.51 4.47
C PHE A 196 3.63 -16.86 3.18
N ALA A 197 3.12 -15.64 3.29
CA ALA A 197 2.61 -14.91 2.14
C ALA A 197 3.70 -14.67 1.08
N PHE A 198 4.95 -14.42 1.50
CA PHE A 198 6.11 -14.32 0.61
C PHE A 198 6.37 -15.64 -0.13
N ALA A 199 6.32 -16.78 0.54
CA ALA A 199 6.50 -18.07 -0.11
C ALA A 199 5.43 -18.35 -1.16
N VAL A 200 4.15 -18.08 -0.84
CA VAL A 200 3.04 -18.18 -1.81
C VAL A 200 3.25 -17.24 -2.99
N LEU A 201 3.68 -16.00 -2.74
CA LEU A 201 3.96 -15.03 -3.79
C LEU A 201 5.10 -15.51 -4.71
N CYS A 202 6.15 -16.12 -4.15
CA CYS A 202 7.23 -16.72 -4.94
C CYS A 202 6.72 -17.85 -5.86
N LEU A 203 5.83 -18.72 -5.36
CA LEU A 203 5.20 -19.76 -6.18
C LEU A 203 4.36 -19.17 -7.31
N TYR A 204 3.68 -18.08 -7.05
CA TYR A 204 2.87 -17.38 -8.07
C TYR A 204 3.73 -16.69 -9.14
N MET A 205 4.94 -16.26 -8.80
CA MET A 205 5.87 -15.59 -9.72
C MET A 205 6.70 -16.57 -10.58
N ALA A 206 6.84 -17.83 -10.13
CA ALA A 206 7.63 -18.88 -10.80
C ALA A 206 6.86 -19.50 -11.96
#